data_7d50e3504110469e71e67a3dc0ab45d1
#
_entry.id   7d50e3504110469e71e67a3dc0ab45d1
#
_cell.length_a   1.000
_cell.length_b   1.000
_cell.length_c   1.000
_cell.angle_alpha   90.00
_cell.angle_beta   90.00
_cell.angle_gamma   90.00
#
_symmetry.space_group_name_H-M   'P 1'
#
loop_
_entity.id
_entity.type
_entity.pdbx_description
1 polymer ?
#
loop_
_entity_poly.entity_id
_entity_poly.type
_entity_poly.pdbx_seq_one_letter_code
_entity_poly.pdbx_strand_id
1 'polypeptide(L)'
;MLKQQITDAMKAAMKGGDKARLGVIRLMLAAIKQREVDERIELDDSQVLAVLDKMVKQRRESIKQYSDAGRDELAAVEAAEIEVIQQFLPE
;
A
#
# COMPACT_ATOMS: atom_id res chain seq x y z
N MET A 1 -4.30 16.59 -3.08
CA MET A 1 -4.19 15.81 -1.84
C MET A 1 -3.80 14.37 -2.16
N LEU A 2 -3.00 13.78 -1.30
CA LEU A 2 -2.46 12.44 -1.52
C LEU A 2 -3.57 11.37 -1.60
N LYS A 3 -4.54 11.44 -0.71
CA LYS A 3 -5.65 10.49 -0.70
C LYS A 3 -6.41 10.49 -2.03
N GLN A 4 -6.61 11.67 -2.61
CA GLN A 4 -7.23 11.81 -3.93
C GLN A 4 -6.35 11.22 -5.03
N GLN A 5 -5.06 11.44 -4.96
CA GLN A 5 -4.10 10.86 -5.92
C GLN A 5 -4.16 9.34 -5.92
N ILE A 6 -4.26 8.74 -4.73
CA ILE A 6 -4.38 7.28 -4.60
C ILE A 6 -5.70 6.80 -5.21
N THR A 7 -6.80 7.50 -4.94
CA THR A 7 -8.10 7.17 -5.52
C THR A 7 -8.08 7.27 -7.06
N ASP A 8 -7.44 8.32 -7.59
CA ASP A 8 -7.31 8.49 -9.03
C ASP A 8 -6.46 7.39 -9.65
N ALA A 9 -5.39 6.97 -8.96
CA ALA A 9 -4.56 5.85 -9.39
C ALA A 9 -5.35 4.54 -9.40
N MET A 10 -6.26 4.34 -8.44
CA MET A 10 -7.15 3.18 -8.45
C MET A 10 -8.01 3.15 -9.69
N LYS A 11 -8.62 4.28 -10.04
CA LYS A 11 -9.47 4.38 -11.24
C LYS A 11 -8.67 4.11 -12.52
N ALA A 12 -7.45 4.66 -12.59
CA ALA A 12 -6.57 4.44 -13.72
C ALA A 12 -6.18 2.97 -13.87
N ALA A 13 -5.87 2.28 -12.75
CA ALA A 13 -5.55 0.87 -12.77
C ALA A 13 -6.75 0.02 -13.20
N MET A 14 -7.96 0.40 -12.79
CA MET A 14 -9.18 -0.27 -13.23
C MET A 14 -9.38 -0.16 -14.72
N LYS A 15 -9.23 1.05 -15.28
CA LYS A 15 -9.37 1.30 -16.71
C LYS A 15 -8.31 0.57 -17.54
N GLY A 16 -7.08 0.51 -17.02
CA GLY A 16 -5.96 -0.13 -17.70
C GLY A 16 -5.92 -1.64 -17.56
N GLY A 17 -6.79 -2.21 -16.73
CA GLY A 17 -6.81 -3.65 -16.51
C GLY A 17 -5.63 -4.17 -15.69
N ASP A 18 -4.95 -3.30 -14.95
CA ASP A 18 -3.79 -3.68 -14.13
C ASP A 18 -4.28 -4.22 -12.77
N LYS A 19 -4.62 -5.50 -12.75
CA LYS A 19 -5.22 -6.15 -11.58
C LYS A 19 -4.28 -6.18 -10.39
N ALA A 20 -2.99 -6.41 -10.60
CA ALA A 20 -2.02 -6.48 -9.51
C ALA A 20 -1.88 -5.13 -8.82
N ARG A 21 -1.71 -4.06 -9.62
CA ARG A 21 -1.61 -2.70 -9.10
C ARG A 21 -2.90 -2.27 -8.40
N LEU A 22 -4.04 -2.59 -9.00
CA LEU A 22 -5.36 -2.28 -8.44
C LEU A 22 -5.54 -2.92 -7.06
N GLY A 23 -5.15 -4.19 -6.92
CA GLY A 23 -5.24 -4.90 -5.65
C GLY A 23 -4.45 -4.21 -4.54
N VAL A 24 -3.22 -3.80 -4.83
CA VAL A 24 -2.38 -3.11 -3.85
C VAL A 24 -2.97 -1.74 -3.48
N ILE A 25 -3.42 -0.98 -4.48
CA ILE A 25 -4.02 0.34 -4.23
C ILE A 25 -5.28 0.22 -3.36
N ARG A 26 -6.09 -0.81 -3.59
CA ARG A 26 -7.25 -1.07 -2.75
C ARG A 26 -6.87 -1.37 -1.31
N LEU A 27 -5.78 -2.12 -1.08
CA LEU A 27 -5.27 -2.37 0.26
C LEU A 27 -4.82 -1.08 0.94
N MET A 28 -4.19 -0.18 0.18
CA MET A 28 -3.78 1.13 0.70
C MET A 28 -4.99 1.94 1.14
N LEU A 29 -6.02 2.02 0.31
CA LEU A 29 -7.24 2.76 0.63
C LEU A 29 -7.98 2.13 1.80
N ALA A 30 -8.00 0.81 1.89
CA ALA A 30 -8.62 0.10 3.01
C ALA A 30 -7.91 0.42 4.33
N ALA A 31 -6.57 0.47 4.33
CA ALA A 31 -5.81 0.81 5.53
C ALA A 31 -6.06 2.25 5.97
N ILE A 32 -6.14 3.18 5.02
CA ILE A 32 -6.48 4.58 5.29
C ILE A 32 -7.88 4.68 5.90
N LYS A 33 -8.85 4.03 5.27
CA LYS A 33 -10.24 4.04 5.72
C LYS A 33 -10.38 3.44 7.11
N GLN A 34 -9.69 2.34 7.37
CA GLN A 34 -9.74 1.68 8.67
C GLN A 34 -9.27 2.61 9.78
N ARG A 35 -8.18 3.33 9.54
CA ARG A 35 -7.68 4.29 10.52
C ARG A 35 -8.63 5.45 10.72
N GLU A 36 -9.25 5.95 9.63
CA GLU A 36 -10.26 7.02 9.73
C GLU A 36 -11.45 6.60 10.58
N VAL A 37 -11.92 5.36 10.40
CA VAL A 37 -13.05 4.82 11.17
C VAL A 37 -12.66 4.65 12.64
N ASP A 38 -11.50 4.06 12.91
CA ASP A 38 -11.04 3.76 14.27
C ASP A 38 -10.81 5.04 15.09
N GLU A 39 -10.25 6.07 14.47
CA GLU A 39 -9.93 7.32 15.15
C GLU A 39 -11.02 8.39 14.98
N ARG A 40 -12.02 8.14 14.13
CA ARG A 40 -13.13 9.05 13.84
C ARG A 40 -12.63 10.39 13.32
N ILE A 41 -11.63 10.36 12.44
CA ILE A 41 -11.06 11.56 11.82
C ILE A 41 -10.90 11.32 10.32
N GLU A 42 -10.69 12.40 9.59
CA GLU A 42 -10.27 12.34 8.20
C GLU A 42 -8.76 12.57 8.18
N LEU A 43 -8.01 11.66 7.53
CA LEU A 43 -6.56 11.74 7.51
C LEU A 43 -6.07 12.82 6.54
N ASP A 44 -5.12 13.63 7.00
CA ASP A 44 -4.38 14.56 6.13
C ASP A 44 -3.24 13.83 5.42
N ASP A 45 -2.53 14.52 4.54
CA ASP A 45 -1.45 13.92 3.76
C ASP A 45 -0.35 13.33 4.63
N SER A 46 0.02 14.01 5.72
CA SER A 46 1.04 13.52 6.66
C SER A 46 0.62 12.20 7.29
N GLN A 47 -0.64 12.09 7.70
CA GLN A 47 -1.19 10.87 8.29
C GLN A 47 -1.32 9.75 7.27
N VAL A 48 -1.69 10.07 6.03
CA VAL A 48 -1.72 9.08 4.94
C VAL A 48 -0.33 8.53 4.69
N LEU A 49 0.69 9.40 4.64
CA LEU A 49 2.08 8.95 4.47
C LEU A 49 2.51 8.00 5.60
N ALA A 50 2.10 8.29 6.85
CA ALA A 50 2.41 7.42 7.98
C ALA A 50 1.78 6.03 7.82
N VAL A 51 0.54 5.96 7.32
CA VAL A 51 -0.13 4.69 7.05
C VAL A 51 0.64 3.90 5.99
N LEU A 52 1.03 4.55 4.88
CA LEU A 52 1.76 3.90 3.80
C LEU A 52 3.14 3.42 4.25
N ASP A 53 3.83 4.23 5.06
CA ASP A 53 5.14 3.88 5.60
C ASP A 53 5.05 2.62 6.49
N LYS A 54 4.02 2.55 7.32
CA LYS A 54 3.77 1.37 8.15
C LYS A 54 3.51 0.13 7.28
N MET A 55 2.75 0.28 6.20
CA MET A 55 2.49 -0.82 5.27
C MET A 55 3.79 -1.35 4.65
N VAL A 56 4.69 -0.45 4.26
CA VAL A 56 6.00 -0.84 3.72
C VAL A 56 6.82 -1.59 4.77
N LYS A 57 6.86 -1.08 6.00
CA LYS A 57 7.60 -1.73 7.10
C LYS A 57 7.09 -3.13 7.39
N GLN A 58 5.77 -3.30 7.42
CA GLN A 58 5.15 -4.61 7.63
C GLN A 58 5.54 -5.59 6.52
N ARG A 59 5.57 -5.13 5.27
CA ARG A 59 5.92 -5.98 4.14
C ARG A 59 7.41 -6.34 4.13
N ARG A 60 8.28 -5.43 4.53
CA ARG A 60 9.71 -5.72 4.67
C ARG A 60 9.95 -6.80 5.71
N GLU A 61 9.22 -6.75 6.84
CA GLU A 61 9.30 -7.79 7.85
C GLU A 61 8.79 -9.13 7.31
N SER A 62 7.70 -9.14 6.56
CA SER A 62 7.16 -10.34 5.92
C SER A 62 8.16 -10.93 4.92
N ILE A 63 8.80 -10.09 4.12
CA ILE A 63 9.82 -10.51 3.15
C ILE A 63 10.95 -11.25 3.87
N LYS A 64 11.43 -10.69 4.97
CA LYS A 64 12.50 -11.30 5.76
C LYS A 64 12.09 -12.68 6.25
N GLN A 65 10.89 -12.79 6.81
CA GLN A 65 10.36 -14.06 7.31
C GLN A 65 10.21 -15.09 6.21
N TYR A 66 9.68 -14.70 5.06
CA TYR A 66 9.52 -15.60 3.92
C TYR A 66 10.86 -16.04 3.34
N SER A 67 11.80 -15.11 3.21
CA SER A 67 13.14 -15.43 2.70
C SER A 67 13.87 -16.40 3.65
N ASP A 68 13.78 -16.17 4.96
CA ASP A 68 14.38 -17.05 5.96
C ASP A 68 13.77 -18.45 5.93
N ALA A 69 12.49 -18.56 5.56
CA ALA A 69 11.78 -19.82 5.45
C ALA A 69 11.90 -20.48 4.06
N GLY A 70 12.66 -19.89 3.14
CA GLY A 70 12.81 -20.41 1.78
C GLY A 70 11.60 -20.22 0.90
N ARG A 71 10.73 -19.25 1.24
CA ARG A 71 9.49 -18.99 0.50
C ARG A 71 9.67 -17.75 -0.38
N ASP A 72 10.59 -17.86 -1.34
CA ASP A 72 10.94 -16.73 -2.20
C ASP A 72 9.78 -16.21 -3.03
N GLU A 73 8.87 -17.08 -3.46
CA GLU A 73 7.69 -16.67 -4.23
C GLU A 73 6.76 -15.79 -3.43
N LEU A 74 6.64 -16.01 -2.12
CA LEU A 74 5.82 -15.16 -1.25
C LEU A 74 6.53 -13.84 -0.96
N ALA A 75 7.85 -13.89 -0.77
CA ALA A 75 8.66 -12.69 -0.61
C ALA A 75 8.56 -11.78 -1.84
N ALA A 76 8.55 -12.35 -3.04
CA ALA A 76 8.44 -11.60 -4.29
C ALA A 76 7.10 -10.86 -4.40
N VAL A 77 6.01 -11.47 -3.95
CA VAL A 77 4.69 -10.83 -3.93
C VAL A 77 4.70 -9.58 -3.03
N GLU A 78 5.27 -9.72 -1.83
CA GLU A 78 5.39 -8.60 -0.90
C GLU A 78 6.28 -7.48 -1.45
N ALA A 79 7.38 -7.85 -2.11
CA ALA A 79 8.28 -6.87 -2.73
C ALA A 79 7.57 -6.07 -3.84
N ALA A 80 6.76 -6.73 -4.65
CA ALA A 80 5.98 -6.08 -5.70
C ALA A 80 4.96 -5.09 -5.10
N GLU A 81 4.35 -5.44 -3.98
CA GLU A 81 3.42 -4.55 -3.28
C GLU A 81 4.14 -3.30 -2.76
N ILE A 82 5.34 -3.46 -2.20
CA ILE A 82 6.16 -2.34 -1.74
C ILE A 82 6.43 -1.36 -2.89
N GLU A 83 6.75 -1.86 -4.08
CA GLU A 83 7.03 -1.01 -5.24
C GLU A 83 5.83 -0.10 -5.57
N VAL A 84 4.62 -0.64 -5.52
CA VAL A 84 3.41 0.15 -5.76
C VAL A 84 3.23 1.22 -4.68
N ILE A 85 3.37 0.83 -3.41
CA ILE A 85 3.18 1.76 -2.29
C ILE A 85 4.21 2.89 -2.35
N GLN A 86 5.47 2.57 -2.65
CA GLN A 86 6.55 3.56 -2.69
C GLN A 86 6.36 4.63 -3.77
N GLN A 87 5.55 4.35 -4.80
CA GLN A 87 5.23 5.35 -5.81
C GLN A 87 4.52 6.57 -5.23
N PHE A 88 3.89 6.43 -4.07
CA PHE A 88 3.16 7.49 -3.39
C PHE A 88 3.92 8.07 -2.20
N LEU A 89 5.10 7.55 -1.91
CA LEU A 89 5.94 8.05 -0.81
C LEU A 89 7.03 8.98 -1.37
N PRO A 90 7.40 10.04 -0.63
CA PRO A 90 8.53 10.88 -1.03
C PRO A 90 9.83 10.09 -0.93
N GLU A 91 10.77 10.44 -1.81
CA GLU A 91 12.10 9.84 -1.78
C GLU A 91 12.94 10.34 -0.61
#